data_681e1c1d325f631a78200052dfb198ef
#
_entry.id   681e1c1d325f631a78200052dfb198ef
#
_cell.length_a   1.000
_cell.length_b   1.000
_cell.length_c   1.000
_cell.angle_alpha   90.00
_cell.angle_beta   90.00
_cell.angle_gamma   90.00
#
_symmetry.space_group_name_H-M   'P 1'
#
loop_
_entity.id
_entity.type
_entity.pdbx_description
1 polymer ?
#
loop_
_entity_poly.entity_id
_entity_poly.type
_entity_poly.pdbx_seq_one_letter_code
_entity_poly.pdbx_strand_id
1 'polypeptide(L)'
;SRGVDIMPEKHALLSASSSHRWLNCPPSVKLEQELPEKTSKYAETGTLAHKLGEITLKHNLKEMSTRAYNSELRQIKAHKLFTADMPDYVDIYVDTCLEKFSQAKAKTPDAIFKVEQKLDFSEWVPEGFGTGDFVTIADGTMEICDLKYGKGVPVSAKENPQMRLYALGAISEFSFLYDIENVKMTIIQ
;
A
#
# COMPACT_ATOMS: atom_id res chain seq x y z
N SER A 1 -24.09 18.09 -0.36
CA SER A 1 -23.28 16.95 -0.76
C SER A 1 -21.83 17.21 -0.36
N ARG A 2 -21.37 16.60 0.73
CA ARG A 2 -19.94 16.64 1.06
C ARG A 2 -19.28 15.58 0.20
N GLY A 3 -18.56 16.05 -0.84
CA GLY A 3 -17.65 15.19 -1.58
C GLY A 3 -16.63 14.56 -0.63
N VAL A 4 -16.19 13.35 -0.93
CA VAL A 4 -15.02 12.78 -0.26
C VAL A 4 -13.86 13.66 -0.68
N ASP A 5 -13.41 14.53 0.23
CA ASP A 5 -12.10 15.14 0.13
C ASP A 5 -11.10 13.99 0.32
N ILE A 6 -10.63 13.46 -0.81
CA ILE A 6 -9.43 12.63 -0.81
C ILE A 6 -8.29 13.63 -0.61
N MET A 7 -8.07 13.99 0.66
CA MET A 7 -6.88 14.75 1.02
C MET A 7 -5.68 13.87 0.63
N PRO A 8 -4.75 14.36 -0.20
CA PRO A 8 -3.53 13.62 -0.44
C PRO A 8 -2.85 13.41 0.92
N GLU A 9 -2.56 12.17 1.27
CA GLU A 9 -1.71 11.89 2.42
C GLU A 9 -0.42 12.68 2.26
N LYS A 10 0.03 13.29 3.36
CA LYS A 10 1.26 14.08 3.37
C LYS A 10 2.41 13.13 3.02
N HIS A 11 2.84 13.15 1.79
CA HIS A 11 3.95 12.32 1.34
C HIS A 11 5.24 12.76 2.03
N ALA A 12 6.03 11.79 2.47
CA ALA A 12 7.39 12.08 2.91
C ALA A 12 8.19 12.70 1.75
N LEU A 13 9.05 13.65 2.04
CA LEU A 13 9.95 14.25 1.05
C LEU A 13 10.76 13.17 0.32
N LEU A 14 11.25 12.18 1.07
CA LEU A 14 11.92 10.99 0.58
C LEU A 14 10.97 9.79 0.73
N SER A 15 9.86 9.81 -0.03
CA SER A 15 8.86 8.74 0.02
C SER A 15 9.38 7.44 -0.59
N ALA A 16 8.88 6.31 -0.10
CA ALA A 16 9.24 5.00 -0.64
C ALA A 16 8.83 4.88 -2.12
N SER A 17 7.65 5.38 -2.50
CA SER A 17 7.15 5.31 -3.89
C SER A 17 8.01 6.09 -4.89
N SER A 18 8.70 7.15 -4.46
CA SER A 18 9.60 7.93 -5.29
C SER A 18 11.09 7.49 -5.18
N SER A 19 11.37 6.44 -4.41
CA SER A 19 12.73 6.01 -4.06
C SER A 19 13.63 5.71 -5.26
N HIS A 20 13.10 5.07 -6.29
CA HIS A 20 13.87 4.82 -7.51
C HIS A 20 14.46 6.11 -8.09
N ARG A 21 13.72 7.22 -8.02
CA ARG A 21 14.14 8.50 -8.56
C ARG A 21 15.19 9.17 -7.68
N TRP A 22 14.92 9.36 -6.38
CA TRP A 22 15.85 10.08 -5.51
C TRP A 22 17.12 9.28 -5.18
N LEU A 23 17.07 7.94 -5.24
CA LEU A 23 18.27 7.11 -5.14
C LEU A 23 19.20 7.26 -6.36
N ASN A 24 18.62 7.40 -7.56
CA ASN A 24 19.42 7.56 -8.79
C ASN A 24 19.77 9.03 -9.10
N CYS A 25 18.98 9.98 -8.61
CA CYS A 25 19.17 11.40 -8.83
C CYS A 25 18.80 12.20 -7.56
N PRO A 26 19.68 12.25 -6.52
CA PRO A 26 19.39 12.97 -5.28
C PRO A 26 18.94 14.43 -5.48
N PRO A 27 19.48 15.21 -6.44
CA PRO A 27 18.99 16.57 -6.69
C PRO A 27 17.54 16.67 -7.14
N SER A 28 16.95 15.58 -7.64
CA SER A 28 15.53 15.58 -8.07
C SER A 28 14.57 15.99 -6.97
N VAL A 29 14.90 15.70 -5.72
CA VAL A 29 14.07 16.05 -4.55
C VAL A 29 13.88 17.56 -4.44
N LYS A 30 14.96 18.35 -4.60
CA LYS A 30 14.89 19.80 -4.57
C LYS A 30 14.10 20.36 -5.76
N LEU A 31 14.37 19.83 -6.95
CA LEU A 31 13.69 20.28 -8.16
C LEU A 31 12.17 20.05 -8.07
N GLU A 32 11.74 18.94 -7.48
CA GLU A 32 10.32 18.65 -7.31
C GLU A 32 9.62 19.55 -6.33
N GLN A 33 10.30 19.99 -5.27
CA GLN A 33 9.72 20.95 -4.33
C GLN A 33 9.44 22.32 -4.97
N GLU A 34 10.17 22.68 -6.03
CA GLU A 34 9.98 23.92 -6.77
C GLU A 34 8.89 23.81 -7.85
N LEU A 35 8.43 22.61 -8.17
CA LEU A 35 7.41 22.38 -9.17
C LEU A 35 6.03 22.27 -8.54
N PRO A 36 4.97 22.82 -9.21
CA PRO A 36 3.61 22.62 -8.74
C PRO A 36 3.26 21.14 -8.76
N GLU A 37 2.62 20.64 -7.69
CA GLU A 37 2.08 19.27 -7.66
C GLU A 37 1.10 19.07 -8.81
N LYS A 38 1.47 18.21 -9.74
CA LYS A 38 0.59 17.78 -10.84
C LYS A 38 0.20 16.33 -10.60
N THR A 39 -1.01 16.11 -10.15
CA THR A 39 -1.60 14.78 -10.18
C THR A 39 -2.00 14.40 -11.60
N SER A 40 -1.64 13.23 -12.03
CA SER A 40 -2.13 12.68 -13.30
C SER A 40 -3.44 11.92 -13.07
N LYS A 41 -4.28 11.87 -14.12
CA LYS A 41 -5.49 11.05 -14.11
C LYS A 41 -5.17 9.59 -13.72
N TYR A 42 -4.02 9.07 -14.12
CA TYR A 42 -3.58 7.71 -13.77
C TYR A 42 -3.30 7.57 -12.27
N ALA A 43 -2.63 8.54 -11.65
CA ALA A 43 -2.37 8.55 -10.22
C ALA A 43 -3.68 8.63 -9.42
N GLU A 44 -4.61 9.52 -9.83
CA GLU A 44 -5.93 9.63 -9.20
C GLU A 44 -6.74 8.32 -9.33
N THR A 45 -6.68 7.67 -10.49
CA THR A 45 -7.35 6.37 -10.71
C THR A 45 -6.73 5.29 -9.82
N GLY A 46 -5.40 5.27 -9.70
CA GLY A 46 -4.67 4.38 -8.79
C GLY A 46 -5.13 4.57 -7.34
N THR A 47 -5.18 5.82 -6.87
CA THR A 47 -5.66 6.15 -5.51
C THR A 47 -7.09 5.63 -5.26
N LEU A 48 -7.97 5.74 -6.26
CA LEU A 48 -9.34 5.22 -6.14
C LEU A 48 -9.36 3.69 -6.04
N ALA A 49 -8.52 2.99 -6.81
CA ALA A 49 -8.40 1.54 -6.77
C ALA A 49 -7.81 1.06 -5.42
N HIS A 50 -6.78 1.75 -4.89
CA HIS A 50 -6.25 1.47 -3.55
C HIS A 50 -7.34 1.64 -2.49
N LYS A 51 -8.14 2.72 -2.57
CA LYS A 51 -9.25 2.93 -1.63
C LYS A 51 -10.29 1.81 -1.71
N LEU A 52 -10.61 1.32 -2.91
CA LEU A 52 -11.50 0.17 -3.07
C LEU A 52 -10.89 -1.09 -2.44
N GLY A 53 -9.61 -1.36 -2.67
CA GLY A 53 -8.89 -2.48 -2.07
C GLY A 53 -8.88 -2.41 -0.53
N GLU A 54 -8.55 -1.25 0.02
CA GLU A 54 -8.56 -0.98 1.46
C GLU A 54 -9.90 -1.35 2.11
N ILE A 55 -11.00 -0.75 1.63
CA ILE A 55 -12.32 -0.99 2.24
C ILE A 55 -12.78 -2.44 2.09
N THR A 56 -12.42 -3.08 0.96
CA THR A 56 -12.77 -4.47 0.70
C THR A 56 -12.00 -5.42 1.62
N LEU A 57 -10.70 -5.21 1.79
CA LEU A 57 -9.89 -5.95 2.77
C LEU A 57 -10.41 -5.76 4.20
N LYS A 58 -10.61 -4.52 4.64
CA LYS A 58 -11.12 -4.21 5.99
C LYS A 58 -12.48 -4.85 6.26
N HIS A 59 -13.36 -4.89 5.25
CA HIS A 59 -14.66 -5.54 5.37
C HIS A 59 -14.52 -7.07 5.49
N ASN A 60 -13.73 -7.71 4.62
CA ASN A 60 -13.50 -9.16 4.66
C ASN A 60 -12.82 -9.59 5.97
N LEU A 61 -11.89 -8.79 6.48
CA LEU A 61 -11.15 -9.05 7.71
C LEU A 61 -11.88 -8.60 8.99
N LYS A 62 -13.14 -8.15 8.87
CA LYS A 62 -14.00 -7.71 9.99
C LYS A 62 -13.54 -6.46 10.73
N GLU A 63 -12.69 -5.65 10.12
CA GLU A 63 -12.30 -4.32 10.63
C GLU A 63 -13.27 -3.20 10.23
N MET A 64 -14.15 -3.48 9.24
CA MET A 64 -15.16 -2.54 8.77
C MET A 64 -16.55 -3.17 8.78
N SER A 65 -17.53 -2.47 9.29
CA SER A 65 -18.94 -2.94 9.26
C SER A 65 -19.50 -2.92 7.83
N THR A 66 -20.45 -3.81 7.53
CA THR A 66 -21.14 -3.84 6.23
C THR A 66 -21.81 -2.51 5.89
N ARG A 67 -22.34 -1.80 6.89
CA ARG A 67 -22.95 -0.47 6.68
C ARG A 67 -21.93 0.56 6.21
N ALA A 68 -20.76 0.61 6.86
CA ALA A 68 -19.67 1.52 6.49
C ALA A 68 -19.13 1.16 5.11
N TYR A 69 -18.84 -0.11 4.86
CA TYR A 69 -18.41 -0.62 3.57
C TYR A 69 -19.35 -0.20 2.42
N ASN A 70 -20.65 -0.47 2.58
CA ASN A 70 -21.64 -0.12 1.55
C ASN A 70 -21.75 1.40 1.33
N SER A 71 -21.51 2.20 2.36
CA SER A 71 -21.50 3.66 2.25
C SER A 71 -20.29 4.15 1.44
N GLU A 72 -19.09 3.67 1.75
CA GLU A 72 -17.87 4.04 1.02
C GLU A 72 -17.88 3.49 -0.40
N LEU A 73 -18.31 2.26 -0.60
CA LEU A 73 -18.43 1.64 -1.92
C LEU A 73 -19.35 2.44 -2.86
N ARG A 74 -20.47 2.98 -2.35
CA ARG A 74 -21.34 3.86 -3.15
C ARG A 74 -20.63 5.13 -3.59
N GLN A 75 -19.81 5.71 -2.71
CA GLN A 75 -19.04 6.91 -3.03
C GLN A 75 -17.97 6.62 -4.10
N ILE A 76 -17.25 5.50 -3.95
CA ILE A 76 -16.27 5.04 -4.94
C ILE A 76 -16.94 4.82 -6.30
N LYS A 77 -18.08 4.12 -6.34
CA LYS A 77 -18.84 3.87 -7.58
C LYS A 77 -19.39 5.13 -8.24
N ALA A 78 -19.65 6.18 -7.48
CA ALA A 78 -20.09 7.48 -7.98
C ALA A 78 -18.94 8.36 -8.46
N HIS A 79 -17.69 7.97 -8.24
CA HIS A 79 -16.54 8.77 -8.63
C HIS A 79 -16.32 8.75 -10.15
N LYS A 80 -15.98 9.92 -10.74
CA LYS A 80 -15.78 10.08 -12.19
C LYS A 80 -14.74 9.18 -12.84
N LEU A 81 -13.82 8.64 -12.04
CA LEU A 81 -12.73 7.75 -12.50
C LEU A 81 -13.03 6.27 -12.24
N PHE A 82 -14.19 5.95 -11.66
CA PHE A 82 -14.58 4.56 -11.47
C PHE A 82 -14.93 3.92 -12.82
N THR A 83 -14.41 2.73 -13.06
CA THR A 83 -14.73 1.91 -14.24
C THR A 83 -15.36 0.60 -13.81
N ALA A 84 -16.21 0.03 -14.65
CA ALA A 84 -16.96 -1.19 -14.31
C ALA A 84 -16.06 -2.41 -14.07
N ASP A 85 -14.86 -2.43 -14.66
CA ASP A 85 -13.85 -3.47 -14.55
C ASP A 85 -12.88 -3.25 -13.36
N MET A 86 -12.91 -2.08 -12.74
CA MET A 86 -12.04 -1.80 -11.58
C MET A 86 -12.18 -2.83 -10.44
N PRO A 87 -13.41 -3.24 -10.04
CA PRO A 87 -13.57 -4.26 -9.01
C PRO A 87 -12.88 -5.58 -9.36
N ASP A 88 -12.97 -6.04 -10.59
CA ASP A 88 -12.41 -7.33 -11.01
C ASP A 88 -10.88 -7.38 -10.81
N TYR A 89 -10.18 -6.28 -11.12
CA TYR A 89 -8.74 -6.17 -10.89
C TYR A 89 -8.38 -6.01 -9.40
N VAL A 90 -9.17 -5.24 -8.66
CA VAL A 90 -8.96 -5.05 -7.22
C VAL A 90 -9.25 -6.33 -6.44
N ASP A 91 -10.22 -7.15 -6.88
CA ASP A 91 -10.55 -8.42 -6.24
C ASP A 91 -9.38 -9.41 -6.34
N ILE A 92 -8.62 -9.43 -7.45
CA ILE A 92 -7.38 -10.22 -7.57
C ILE A 92 -6.37 -9.85 -6.46
N TYR A 93 -6.21 -8.56 -6.21
CA TYR A 93 -5.35 -8.08 -5.13
C TYR A 93 -5.88 -8.52 -3.75
N VAL A 94 -7.17 -8.30 -3.51
CA VAL A 94 -7.81 -8.66 -2.23
C VAL A 94 -7.70 -10.15 -1.97
N ASP A 95 -8.02 -10.99 -2.93
CA ASP A 95 -7.96 -12.45 -2.81
C ASP A 95 -6.52 -12.92 -2.53
N THR A 96 -5.54 -12.33 -3.22
CA THR A 96 -4.12 -12.61 -2.98
C THR A 96 -3.73 -12.28 -1.54
N CYS A 97 -4.12 -11.11 -1.03
CA CYS A 97 -3.83 -10.69 0.34
C CYS A 97 -4.48 -11.62 1.38
N LEU A 98 -5.74 -11.99 1.17
CA LEU A 98 -6.47 -12.90 2.05
C LEU A 98 -5.86 -14.30 2.06
N GLU A 99 -5.46 -14.81 0.91
CA GLU A 99 -4.78 -16.11 0.79
C GLU A 99 -3.46 -16.10 1.57
N LYS A 100 -2.62 -15.07 1.39
CA LYS A 100 -1.35 -14.93 2.10
C LYS A 100 -1.53 -14.84 3.61
N PHE A 101 -2.51 -14.09 4.07
CA PHE A 101 -2.84 -14.05 5.50
C PHE A 101 -3.32 -15.40 6.03
N SER A 102 -4.16 -16.09 5.26
CA SER A 102 -4.60 -17.45 5.62
C SER A 102 -3.43 -18.42 5.73
N GLN A 103 -2.47 -18.38 4.80
CA GLN A 103 -1.26 -19.19 4.83
C GLN A 103 -0.37 -18.85 6.04
N ALA A 104 -0.25 -17.57 6.40
CA ALA A 104 0.47 -17.12 7.58
C ALA A 104 -0.20 -17.65 8.87
N LYS A 105 -1.51 -17.52 8.98
CA LYS A 105 -2.30 -18.06 10.12
C LYS A 105 -2.20 -19.56 10.28
N ALA A 106 -2.09 -20.31 9.19
CA ALA A 106 -1.94 -21.76 9.24
C ALA A 106 -0.59 -22.20 9.86
N LYS A 107 0.45 -21.35 9.76
CA LYS A 107 1.78 -21.59 10.33
C LYS A 107 1.95 -20.98 11.71
N THR A 108 1.49 -19.75 11.87
CA THR A 108 1.60 -18.94 13.08
C THR A 108 0.19 -18.52 13.50
N PRO A 109 -0.47 -19.21 14.44
CA PRO A 109 -1.87 -18.96 14.81
C PRO A 109 -2.15 -17.52 15.28
N ASP A 110 -1.17 -16.86 15.86
CA ASP A 110 -1.22 -15.45 16.28
C ASP A 110 -0.71 -14.46 15.23
N ALA A 111 -0.50 -14.90 13.97
CA ALA A 111 -0.17 -14.01 12.87
C ALA A 111 -1.20 -12.89 12.76
N ILE A 112 -0.71 -11.68 12.52
CA ILE A 112 -1.53 -10.48 12.35
C ILE A 112 -1.42 -9.91 10.94
N PHE A 113 -2.35 -9.04 10.60
CA PHE A 113 -2.30 -8.24 9.38
C PHE A 113 -2.43 -6.75 9.69
N LYS A 114 -2.03 -5.94 8.74
CA LYS A 114 -2.24 -4.49 8.72
C LYS A 114 -2.65 -4.06 7.32
N VAL A 115 -3.65 -3.17 7.24
CA VAL A 115 -4.12 -2.58 5.98
C VAL A 115 -3.77 -1.10 6.01
N GLU A 116 -3.19 -0.58 4.94
CA GLU A 116 -2.74 0.82 4.84
C GLU A 116 -1.84 1.21 6.03
N GLN A 117 -0.84 0.38 6.28
CA GLN A 117 0.06 0.58 7.42
C GLN A 117 1.13 1.62 7.10
N LYS A 118 1.17 2.67 7.90
CA LYS A 118 2.32 3.59 7.86
C LYS A 118 3.57 2.85 8.33
N LEU A 119 4.60 2.87 7.52
CA LEU A 119 5.88 2.24 7.77
C LEU A 119 6.95 3.34 7.85
N ASP A 120 7.51 3.50 9.02
CA ASP A 120 8.54 4.50 9.32
C ASP A 120 9.92 3.90 9.11
N PHE A 121 10.68 4.44 8.17
CA PHE A 121 12.06 4.07 7.90
C PHE A 121 13.03 5.27 8.09
N SER A 122 12.63 6.21 8.95
CA SER A 122 13.41 7.43 9.23
C SER A 122 14.77 7.16 9.88
N GLU A 123 14.97 5.97 10.44
CA GLU A 123 16.25 5.51 10.94
C GLU A 123 17.33 5.46 9.84
N TRP A 124 16.92 5.11 8.61
CA TRP A 124 17.82 4.99 7.44
C TRP A 124 17.70 6.16 6.47
N VAL A 125 16.54 6.78 6.39
CA VAL A 125 16.24 7.86 5.43
C VAL A 125 15.60 9.02 6.18
N PRO A 126 16.26 10.18 6.30
CA PRO A 126 15.73 11.32 7.07
C PRO A 126 14.28 11.65 6.70
N GLU A 127 13.41 11.69 7.72
CA GLU A 127 11.95 11.92 7.56
C GLU A 127 11.25 10.93 6.61
N GLY A 128 11.88 9.76 6.36
CA GLY A 128 11.38 8.76 5.44
C GLY A 128 10.26 7.93 6.04
N PHE A 129 9.12 7.89 5.37
CA PHE A 129 8.02 6.97 5.65
C PHE A 129 7.25 6.67 4.37
N GLY A 130 6.43 5.65 4.43
CA GLY A 130 5.49 5.29 3.38
C GLY A 130 4.32 4.50 3.95
N THR A 131 3.37 4.13 3.10
CA THR A 131 2.22 3.31 3.48
C THR A 131 2.30 2.00 2.73
N GLY A 132 2.33 0.89 3.47
CA GLY A 132 2.23 -0.45 2.90
C GLY A 132 0.76 -0.83 2.77
N ASP A 133 0.32 -1.21 1.57
CA ASP A 133 -1.09 -1.48 1.30
C ASP A 133 -1.62 -2.64 2.15
N PHE A 134 -0.87 -3.74 2.22
CA PHE A 134 -1.20 -4.87 3.07
C PHE A 134 0.08 -5.54 3.61
N VAL A 135 0.14 -5.71 4.92
CA VAL A 135 1.27 -6.34 5.61
C VAL A 135 0.78 -7.49 6.45
N THR A 136 1.35 -8.67 6.25
CA THR A 136 1.13 -9.84 7.10
C THR A 136 2.38 -10.11 7.93
N ILE A 137 2.20 -10.31 9.23
CA ILE A 137 3.29 -10.50 10.19
C ILE A 137 3.08 -11.80 10.94
N ALA A 138 4.06 -12.67 10.86
CA ALA A 138 4.10 -13.99 11.48
C ALA A 138 5.53 -14.29 11.92
N ASP A 139 5.70 -15.29 12.81
CA ASP A 139 7.03 -15.74 13.16
C ASP A 139 7.78 -16.26 11.93
N GLY A 140 9.06 -15.88 11.81
CA GLY A 140 9.95 -16.24 10.72
C GLY A 140 9.67 -15.50 9.40
N THR A 141 8.49 -14.94 9.17
CA THR A 141 8.18 -14.29 7.89
C THR A 141 7.22 -13.13 8.01
N MET A 142 7.61 -12.02 7.42
CA MET A 142 6.74 -10.89 7.11
C MET A 142 6.49 -10.83 5.60
N GLU A 143 5.27 -10.53 5.19
CA GLU A 143 4.94 -10.37 3.78
C GLU A 143 4.23 -9.04 3.52
N ILE A 144 4.73 -8.30 2.53
CA ILE A 144 4.19 -7.01 2.11
C ILE A 144 3.61 -7.17 0.71
N CYS A 145 2.33 -6.87 0.55
CA CYS A 145 1.64 -6.82 -0.74
C CYS A 145 1.38 -5.37 -1.14
N ASP A 146 1.65 -5.06 -2.39
CA ASP A 146 1.51 -3.71 -2.95
C ASP A 146 0.70 -3.80 -4.25
N LEU A 147 -0.34 -2.99 -4.34
CA LEU A 147 -1.20 -2.88 -5.52
C LEU A 147 -0.62 -1.85 -6.49
N LYS A 148 -0.42 -2.25 -7.74
CA LYS A 148 -0.09 -1.35 -8.84
C LYS A 148 -1.23 -1.35 -9.85
N TYR A 149 -2.15 -0.40 -9.71
CA TYR A 149 -3.33 -0.32 -10.57
C TYR A 149 -3.09 0.57 -11.79
N GLY A 150 -3.31 0.02 -12.96
CA GLY A 150 -3.32 0.76 -14.24
C GLY A 150 -2.52 0.08 -15.35
N LYS A 151 -2.66 0.63 -16.55
CA LYS A 151 -1.91 0.20 -17.75
C LYS A 151 -0.57 0.92 -17.78
N GLY A 152 0.43 0.37 -17.11
CA GLY A 152 1.76 0.95 -17.02
C GLY A 152 2.88 -0.02 -17.41
N VAL A 153 4.10 0.39 -17.15
CA VAL A 153 5.27 -0.50 -17.26
C VAL A 153 5.17 -1.52 -16.12
N PRO A 154 5.36 -2.83 -16.39
CA PRO A 154 5.39 -3.85 -15.35
C PRO A 154 6.41 -3.50 -14.27
N VAL A 155 6.00 -3.60 -13.01
CA VAL A 155 6.84 -3.31 -11.85
C VAL A 155 7.31 -4.62 -11.23
N SER A 156 8.64 -4.83 -11.19
CA SER A 156 9.24 -6.00 -10.55
C SER A 156 9.37 -5.79 -9.04
N ALA A 157 9.04 -6.80 -8.25
CA ALA A 157 9.35 -6.82 -6.83
C ALA A 157 10.85 -7.08 -6.57
N LYS A 158 11.57 -7.70 -7.53
CA LYS A 158 13.00 -7.99 -7.40
C LYS A 158 13.80 -6.69 -7.38
N GLU A 159 14.57 -6.52 -6.32
CA GLU A 159 15.43 -5.34 -6.10
C GLU A 159 14.67 -4.01 -6.09
N ASN A 160 13.37 -4.04 -5.85
CA ASN A 160 12.52 -2.86 -5.84
C ASN A 160 12.82 -2.00 -4.60
N PRO A 161 13.29 -0.75 -4.75
CA PRO A 161 13.67 0.09 -3.63
C PRO A 161 12.48 0.51 -2.76
N GLN A 162 11.31 0.72 -3.33
CA GLN A 162 10.08 1.00 -2.56
C GLN A 162 9.79 -0.14 -1.59
N MET A 163 9.79 -1.37 -2.09
CA MET A 163 9.49 -2.55 -1.29
C MET A 163 10.57 -2.79 -0.22
N ARG A 164 11.84 -2.52 -0.54
CA ARG A 164 12.94 -2.62 0.45
C ARG A 164 12.81 -1.60 1.57
N LEU A 165 12.40 -0.38 1.28
CA LEU A 165 12.14 0.64 2.31
C LEU A 165 10.94 0.27 3.17
N TYR A 166 9.88 -0.27 2.59
CA TYR A 166 8.75 -0.81 3.35
C TYR A 166 9.18 -1.95 4.27
N ALA A 167 10.04 -2.85 3.78
CA ALA A 167 10.59 -3.93 4.59
C ALA A 167 11.38 -3.40 5.80
N LEU A 168 12.24 -2.40 5.60
CA LEU A 168 12.99 -1.77 6.69
C LEU A 168 12.05 -1.15 7.74
N GLY A 169 11.07 -0.35 7.31
CA GLY A 169 10.09 0.25 8.22
C GLY A 169 9.28 -0.79 8.98
N ALA A 170 8.86 -1.85 8.31
CA ALA A 170 8.10 -2.91 8.93
C ALA A 170 8.94 -3.74 9.93
N ILE A 171 10.19 -4.02 9.62
CA ILE A 171 11.12 -4.68 10.56
C ILE A 171 11.33 -3.81 11.79
N SER A 172 11.58 -2.51 11.62
CA SER A 172 11.74 -1.57 12.73
C SER A 172 10.54 -1.55 13.67
N GLU A 173 9.32 -1.64 13.11
CA GLU A 173 8.09 -1.56 13.90
C GLU A 173 7.71 -2.89 14.57
N PHE A 174 7.97 -4.03 13.93
CA PHE A 174 7.39 -5.31 14.36
C PHE A 174 8.39 -6.36 14.86
N SER A 175 9.71 -6.19 14.64
CA SER A 175 10.71 -7.19 15.03
C SER A 175 10.81 -7.44 16.53
N PHE A 176 10.31 -6.52 17.36
CA PHE A 176 10.29 -6.71 18.82
C PHE A 176 9.14 -7.64 19.29
N LEU A 177 8.13 -7.89 18.44
CA LEU A 177 7.01 -8.77 18.74
C LEU A 177 7.12 -10.14 18.05
N TYR A 178 7.79 -10.19 16.92
CA TYR A 178 7.89 -11.37 16.06
C TYR A 178 9.35 -11.58 15.65
N ASP A 179 9.76 -12.85 15.68
CA ASP A 179 11.08 -13.24 15.16
C ASP A 179 11.02 -13.28 13.64
N ILE A 180 11.45 -12.18 12.99
CA ILE A 180 11.35 -12.00 11.53
C ILE A 180 12.72 -12.31 10.91
N GLU A 181 12.81 -13.47 10.27
CA GLU A 181 14.00 -13.90 9.52
C GLU A 181 13.93 -13.55 8.04
N ASN A 182 12.70 -13.51 7.49
CA ASN A 182 12.46 -13.33 6.06
C ASN A 182 11.40 -12.27 5.81
N VAL A 183 11.65 -11.41 4.82
CA VAL A 183 10.65 -10.48 4.28
C VAL A 183 10.33 -10.87 2.84
N LYS A 184 9.08 -11.15 2.57
CA LYS A 184 8.55 -11.39 1.22
C LYS A 184 7.84 -10.14 0.71
N MET A 185 7.98 -9.89 -0.57
CA MET A 185 7.41 -8.74 -1.23
C MET A 185 6.65 -9.20 -2.47
N THR A 186 5.38 -8.85 -2.55
CA THR A 186 4.50 -9.21 -3.66
C THR A 186 3.90 -7.95 -4.26
N ILE A 187 4.11 -7.75 -5.56
CA ILE A 187 3.43 -6.70 -6.33
C ILE A 187 2.34 -7.36 -7.13
N ILE A 188 1.12 -6.84 -7.01
CA ILE A 188 -0.06 -7.25 -7.79
C ILE A 188 -0.36 -6.12 -8.76
N GLN A 189 -0.33 -6.43 -10.08
CA GLN A 189 -0.51 -5.46 -11.15
C GLN A 189 -1.49 -5.98 -12.20
#